data_f8f46060a6960657b44a227cc161a73b
#
_entry.id   f8f46060a6960657b44a227cc161a73b
#
_cell.length_a   1.000
_cell.length_b   1.000
_cell.length_c   1.000
_cell.angle_alpha   90.00
_cell.angle_beta   90.00
_cell.angle_gamma   90.00
#
_symmetry.space_group_name_H-M   'P 1'
#
loop_
_entity.id
_entity.type
_entity.pdbx_description
1 polymer ?
#
loop_
_entity_poly.entity_id
_entity_poly.type
_entity_poly.pdbx_seq_one_letter_code
_entity_poly.pdbx_strand_id
1 'polypeptide(L)'
;MDYSGNKAAMGQDRPISETESMVKMNLSKDGKTLDLTATYLKEYGAKDISQMESLRPLTNLAFGTNLCGPKGVKWLAQSKVLVNLTSLNMFYNKMGNEGVKYIAVSDNLLSLQNLVLTDNEITDEGAITLAKFLPLFTNLVRLDLRLNRIKDDGKNALKEAQKIAAVKHLLLDKVEGFQVKS
;
A
#
# COMPACT_ATOMS: atom_id res chain seq x y z
N MET A 1 36.91 -28.16 -3.25
CA MET A 1 36.01 -27.48 -2.29
C MET A 1 34.80 -27.03 -3.07
N ASP A 2 33.74 -27.77 -2.88
CA ASP A 2 32.49 -27.59 -3.65
C ASP A 2 31.61 -26.56 -2.97
N TYR A 3 31.40 -25.41 -3.62
CA TYR A 3 30.51 -24.32 -3.19
C TYR A 3 29.10 -24.47 -3.81
N SER A 4 28.55 -25.68 -3.84
CA SER A 4 27.15 -25.89 -4.23
C SER A 4 26.16 -25.68 -3.06
N GLY A 5 26.50 -24.81 -2.12
CA GLY A 5 25.73 -24.50 -0.94
C GLY A 5 24.65 -23.44 -1.19
N ASN A 6 23.40 -23.88 -1.14
CA ASN A 6 22.22 -23.07 -0.80
C ASN A 6 21.65 -22.05 -1.80
N LYS A 7 21.25 -22.50 -2.99
CA LYS A 7 20.27 -21.78 -3.82
C LYS A 7 18.79 -22.11 -3.48
N ALA A 8 18.52 -22.87 -2.44
CA ALA A 8 17.19 -23.42 -2.15
C ALA A 8 16.33 -22.60 -1.15
N ALA A 9 16.76 -21.42 -0.70
CA ALA A 9 16.05 -20.71 0.37
C ALA A 9 15.30 -19.42 -0.07
N MET A 10 15.24 -19.10 -1.36
CA MET A 10 14.62 -17.83 -1.80
C MET A 10 13.16 -17.93 -2.24
N GLY A 11 12.46 -19.03 -1.99
CA GLY A 11 11.07 -19.24 -2.44
C GLY A 11 10.18 -20.00 -1.48
N GLN A 12 10.60 -20.24 -0.25
CA GLN A 12 9.75 -20.97 0.69
C GLN A 12 8.78 -20.04 1.38
N ASP A 13 7.49 -20.40 1.35
CA ASP A 13 6.43 -19.78 2.11
C ASP A 13 6.85 -19.72 3.58
N ARG A 14 6.82 -18.51 4.19
CA ARG A 14 7.01 -18.40 5.64
C ARG A 14 5.90 -19.19 6.32
N PRO A 15 6.21 -19.94 7.39
CA PRO A 15 5.17 -20.61 8.15
C PRO A 15 4.13 -19.61 8.66
N ILE A 16 2.85 -19.92 8.52
CA ILE A 16 1.73 -19.10 9.02
C ILE A 16 1.95 -18.74 10.50
N SER A 17 2.53 -19.67 11.29
CA SER A 17 2.89 -19.45 12.69
C SER A 17 3.81 -18.24 12.95
N GLU A 18 4.71 -17.91 12.02
CA GLU A 18 5.61 -16.75 12.15
C GLU A 18 4.84 -15.43 11.93
N THR A 19 4.01 -15.35 10.90
CA THR A 19 3.13 -14.20 10.66
C THR A 19 2.14 -14.01 11.80
N GLU A 20 1.52 -15.08 12.31
CA GLU A 20 0.62 -15.02 13.46
C GLU A 20 1.31 -14.51 14.72
N SER A 21 2.54 -14.93 14.97
CA SER A 21 3.33 -14.46 16.12
C SER A 21 3.61 -12.96 16.01
N MET A 22 3.99 -12.49 14.82
CA MET A 22 4.22 -11.06 14.58
C MET A 22 2.93 -10.24 14.75
N VAL A 23 1.80 -10.76 14.26
CA VAL A 23 0.49 -10.12 14.45
C VAL A 23 0.15 -10.01 15.92
N LYS A 24 0.27 -11.09 16.69
CA LYS A 24 -0.01 -11.09 18.14
C LYS A 24 0.84 -10.09 18.92
N MET A 25 2.10 -9.93 18.53
CA MET A 25 3.03 -9.01 19.20
C MET A 25 2.75 -7.53 18.90
N ASN A 26 2.21 -7.24 17.72
CA ASN A 26 2.08 -5.88 17.20
C ASN A 26 0.63 -5.39 17.07
N LEU A 27 -0.35 -6.25 17.40
CA LEU A 27 -1.75 -5.88 17.42
C LEU A 27 -2.10 -5.13 18.71
N SER A 28 -2.75 -4.00 18.59
CA SER A 28 -3.25 -3.23 19.74
C SER A 28 -4.24 -4.05 20.58
N LYS A 29 -4.35 -3.74 21.87
CA LYS A 29 -5.23 -4.46 22.81
C LYS A 29 -6.70 -4.47 22.39
N ASP A 30 -7.14 -3.42 21.69
CA ASP A 30 -8.50 -3.30 21.17
C ASP A 30 -8.72 -3.97 19.80
N GLY A 31 -7.68 -4.58 19.22
CA GLY A 31 -7.70 -5.25 17.93
C GLY A 31 -7.85 -4.32 16.72
N LYS A 32 -7.74 -3.00 16.88
CA LYS A 32 -8.04 -2.03 15.81
C LYS A 32 -6.82 -1.51 15.07
N THR A 33 -5.64 -1.59 15.65
CA THR A 33 -4.38 -1.09 15.07
C THR A 33 -3.35 -2.19 15.01
N LEU A 34 -2.77 -2.40 13.84
CA LEU A 34 -1.68 -3.35 13.63
C LEU A 34 -0.52 -2.63 12.96
N ASP A 35 0.65 -2.64 13.60
CA ASP A 35 1.88 -2.10 13.03
C ASP A 35 2.86 -3.24 12.71
N LEU A 36 2.99 -3.53 11.44
CA LEU A 36 3.94 -4.50 10.88
C LEU A 36 5.02 -3.79 10.04
N THR A 37 5.31 -2.53 10.32
CA THR A 37 6.35 -1.78 9.61
C THR A 37 7.71 -2.46 9.78
N ALA A 38 8.44 -2.60 8.66
CA ALA A 38 9.79 -3.16 8.61
C ALA A 38 9.92 -4.61 9.13
N THR A 39 8.87 -5.40 9.03
CA THR A 39 8.90 -6.82 9.41
C THR A 39 9.32 -7.75 8.26
N TYR A 40 9.51 -7.19 7.06
CA TYR A 40 9.96 -7.91 5.86
C TYR A 40 9.10 -9.14 5.49
N LEU A 41 7.81 -9.06 5.75
CA LEU A 41 6.84 -10.14 5.53
C LEU A 41 6.65 -10.50 4.06
N LYS A 42 7.01 -9.60 3.15
CA LYS A 42 6.88 -9.80 1.69
C LYS A 42 5.45 -10.13 1.25
N GLU A 43 5.32 -10.75 0.08
CA GLU A 43 4.04 -11.18 -0.50
C GLU A 43 3.28 -12.14 0.43
N TYR A 44 3.99 -13.10 1.01
CA TYR A 44 3.36 -14.18 1.79
C TYR A 44 2.74 -13.67 3.09
N GLY A 45 3.42 -12.80 3.81
CA GLY A 45 2.82 -12.18 5.00
C GLY A 45 1.60 -11.32 4.68
N ALA A 46 1.62 -10.61 3.54
CA ALA A 46 0.44 -9.89 3.06
C ALA A 46 -0.74 -10.84 2.78
N LYS A 47 -0.47 -12.01 2.17
CA LYS A 47 -1.45 -13.07 1.96
C LYS A 47 -2.01 -13.57 3.29
N ASP A 48 -1.13 -13.94 4.23
CA ASP A 48 -1.55 -14.46 5.53
C ASP A 48 -2.47 -13.50 6.26
N ILE A 49 -2.05 -12.23 6.47
CA ILE A 49 -2.88 -11.25 7.18
C ILE A 49 -4.19 -10.95 6.46
N SER A 50 -4.22 -11.06 5.13
CA SER A 50 -5.45 -10.84 4.35
C SER A 50 -6.54 -11.90 4.59
N GLN A 51 -6.17 -13.02 5.23
CA GLN A 51 -7.04 -14.17 5.49
C GLN A 51 -7.26 -14.44 6.99
N MET A 52 -6.59 -13.70 7.88
CA MET A 52 -6.72 -13.87 9.33
C MET A 52 -8.02 -13.26 9.85
N GLU A 53 -9.03 -14.08 10.12
CA GLU A 53 -10.36 -13.64 10.62
C GLU A 53 -10.27 -12.82 11.92
N SER A 54 -9.28 -13.06 12.76
CA SER A 54 -9.01 -12.25 13.96
C SER A 54 -8.74 -10.78 13.66
N LEU A 55 -8.36 -10.42 12.43
CA LEU A 55 -8.11 -9.05 11.99
C LEU A 55 -9.36 -8.34 11.40
N ARG A 56 -10.52 -8.97 11.43
CA ARG A 56 -11.78 -8.34 10.95
C ARG A 56 -12.11 -7.00 11.63
N PRO A 57 -11.82 -6.78 12.93
CA PRO A 57 -12.04 -5.49 13.59
C PRO A 57 -11.02 -4.40 13.21
N LEU A 58 -9.96 -4.74 12.44
CA LEU A 58 -8.85 -3.84 12.14
C LEU A 58 -9.30 -2.61 11.36
N THR A 59 -8.94 -1.44 11.84
CA THR A 59 -9.20 -0.14 11.18
C THR A 59 -7.93 0.54 10.68
N ASN A 60 -6.78 0.26 11.31
CA ASN A 60 -5.50 0.87 10.98
C ASN A 60 -4.44 -0.21 10.73
N LEU A 61 -3.89 -0.24 9.51
CA LEU A 61 -2.80 -1.13 9.15
C LEU A 61 -1.58 -0.31 8.71
N ALA A 62 -0.48 -0.43 9.46
CA ALA A 62 0.83 0.00 9.01
C ALA A 62 1.61 -1.21 8.49
N PHE A 63 1.82 -1.25 7.18
CA PHE A 63 2.51 -2.34 6.47
C PHE A 63 3.70 -1.80 5.64
N GLY A 64 4.29 -0.70 6.08
CA GLY A 64 5.44 -0.07 5.42
C GLY A 64 6.69 -0.95 5.44
N THR A 65 7.55 -0.83 4.42
CA THR A 65 8.87 -1.49 4.35
C THR A 65 8.79 -3.03 4.43
N ASN A 66 7.76 -3.62 3.81
CA ASN A 66 7.60 -5.08 3.77
C ASN A 66 7.98 -5.72 2.43
N LEU A 67 8.25 -4.91 1.40
CA LEU A 67 8.63 -5.37 0.07
C LEU A 67 7.64 -6.40 -0.51
N CYS A 68 6.35 -6.19 -0.25
CA CYS A 68 5.32 -7.17 -0.62
C CYS A 68 5.01 -7.21 -2.13
N GLY A 69 5.46 -6.21 -2.87
CA GLY A 69 5.25 -6.13 -4.32
C GLY A 69 3.77 -6.03 -4.73
N PRO A 70 3.49 -6.05 -6.04
CA PRO A 70 2.11 -5.92 -6.54
C PRO A 70 1.22 -7.08 -6.11
N LYS A 71 1.75 -8.30 -6.02
CA LYS A 71 0.97 -9.47 -5.59
C LYS A 71 0.56 -9.40 -4.13
N GLY A 72 1.45 -8.92 -3.24
CA GLY A 72 1.09 -8.69 -1.84
C GLY A 72 -0.01 -7.64 -1.70
N VAL A 73 0.08 -6.53 -2.46
CA VAL A 73 -0.98 -5.52 -2.52
C VAL A 73 -2.30 -6.11 -3.01
N LYS A 74 -2.27 -7.00 -4.02
CA LYS A 74 -3.47 -7.70 -4.49
C LYS A 74 -4.17 -8.46 -3.36
N TRP A 75 -3.42 -9.22 -2.56
CA TRP A 75 -4.00 -9.95 -1.43
C TRP A 75 -4.69 -9.01 -0.43
N LEU A 76 -4.03 -7.91 -0.05
CA LEU A 76 -4.61 -6.93 0.87
C LEU A 76 -5.86 -6.26 0.29
N ALA A 77 -5.79 -5.81 -0.97
CA ALA A 77 -6.87 -5.10 -1.64
C ALA A 77 -8.11 -5.98 -1.89
N GLN A 78 -7.94 -7.30 -2.03
CA GLN A 78 -9.01 -8.26 -2.25
C GLN A 78 -9.46 -8.98 -0.96
N SER A 79 -8.90 -8.62 0.19
CA SER A 79 -9.20 -9.26 1.46
C SER A 79 -10.67 -9.07 1.84
N LYS A 80 -11.33 -10.17 2.19
CA LYS A 80 -12.69 -10.16 2.76
C LYS A 80 -12.67 -9.98 4.28
N VAL A 81 -11.48 -9.92 4.87
CA VAL A 81 -11.26 -9.69 6.30
C VAL A 81 -11.00 -8.22 6.59
N LEU A 82 -10.12 -7.57 5.81
CA LEU A 82 -9.65 -6.20 6.06
C LEU A 82 -10.61 -5.11 5.53
N VAL A 83 -11.90 -5.37 5.53
CA VAL A 83 -12.94 -4.49 4.94
C VAL A 83 -13.25 -3.25 5.78
N ASN A 84 -12.81 -3.21 7.04
CA ASN A 84 -13.05 -2.09 7.94
C ASN A 84 -11.88 -1.09 8.00
N LEU A 85 -10.87 -1.24 7.14
CA LEU A 85 -9.71 -0.35 7.13
C LEU A 85 -10.13 1.09 6.80
N THR A 86 -9.76 2.01 7.68
CA THR A 86 -9.86 3.46 7.50
C THR A 86 -8.50 4.11 7.25
N SER A 87 -7.42 3.45 7.70
CA SER A 87 -6.05 3.90 7.46
C SER A 87 -5.18 2.73 6.98
N LEU A 88 -4.51 2.94 5.85
CA LEU A 88 -3.58 1.98 5.26
C LEU A 88 -2.27 2.69 4.89
N ASN A 89 -1.18 2.26 5.52
CA ASN A 89 0.16 2.72 5.19
C ASN A 89 0.95 1.61 4.50
N MET A 90 1.27 1.83 3.22
CA MET A 90 2.01 0.92 2.35
C MET A 90 3.36 1.50 1.90
N PHE A 91 3.95 2.41 2.71
CA PHE A 91 5.25 3.00 2.40
C PHE A 91 6.29 1.93 2.03
N TYR A 92 7.07 2.18 0.95
CA TYR A 92 8.20 1.36 0.51
C TYR A 92 7.88 -0.15 0.37
N ASN A 93 6.94 -0.49 -0.51
CA ASN A 93 6.55 -1.87 -0.78
C ASN A 93 6.83 -2.35 -2.21
N LYS A 94 7.42 -1.51 -3.07
CA LYS A 94 7.73 -1.82 -4.48
C LYS A 94 6.50 -2.31 -5.26
N MET A 95 5.36 -1.68 -5.01
CA MET A 95 4.09 -2.13 -5.60
C MET A 95 3.93 -1.77 -7.08
N GLY A 96 4.60 -0.74 -7.55
CA GLY A 96 4.50 -0.24 -8.93
C GLY A 96 3.08 0.13 -9.36
N ASN A 97 2.89 0.29 -10.66
CA ASN A 97 1.59 0.63 -11.24
C ASN A 97 0.55 -0.50 -11.08
N GLU A 98 1.00 -1.74 -11.13
CA GLU A 98 0.12 -2.90 -10.97
C GLU A 98 -0.48 -2.95 -9.55
N GLY A 99 0.33 -2.71 -8.51
CA GLY A 99 -0.16 -2.64 -7.13
C GLY A 99 -1.18 -1.53 -6.95
N VAL A 100 -0.91 -0.34 -7.49
CA VAL A 100 -1.87 0.78 -7.47
C VAL A 100 -3.18 0.42 -8.15
N LYS A 101 -3.14 -0.30 -9.27
CA LYS A 101 -4.35 -0.76 -9.96
C LYS A 101 -5.21 -1.64 -9.05
N TYR A 102 -4.62 -2.56 -8.27
CA TYR A 102 -5.39 -3.39 -7.34
C TYR A 102 -6.05 -2.55 -6.24
N ILE A 103 -5.37 -1.52 -5.73
CA ILE A 103 -5.97 -0.59 -4.76
C ILE A 103 -7.13 0.18 -5.43
N ALA A 104 -6.89 0.76 -6.60
CA ALA A 104 -7.83 1.64 -7.29
C ALA A 104 -9.18 0.96 -7.61
N VAL A 105 -9.15 -0.34 -7.94
CA VAL A 105 -10.36 -1.11 -8.28
C VAL A 105 -10.92 -1.93 -7.13
N SER A 106 -10.46 -1.69 -5.89
CA SER A 106 -10.87 -2.48 -4.73
C SER A 106 -12.17 -1.98 -4.12
N ASP A 107 -13.20 -2.81 -4.13
CA ASP A 107 -14.44 -2.54 -3.39
C ASP A 107 -14.27 -2.66 -1.87
N ASN A 108 -13.23 -3.37 -1.41
CA ASN A 108 -13.00 -3.61 0.01
C ASN A 108 -12.27 -2.46 0.73
N LEU A 109 -11.67 -1.52 -0.02
CA LEU A 109 -10.91 -0.40 0.52
C LEU A 109 -11.64 0.96 0.44
N LEU A 110 -12.93 0.98 0.10
CA LEU A 110 -13.70 2.22 -0.06
C LEU A 110 -13.95 2.96 1.26
N SER A 111 -13.74 2.31 2.41
CA SER A 111 -13.84 2.94 3.74
C SER A 111 -12.58 3.74 4.11
N LEU A 112 -11.52 3.68 3.32
CA LEU A 112 -10.26 4.38 3.62
C LEU A 112 -10.46 5.89 3.72
N GLN A 113 -9.91 6.48 4.78
CA GLN A 113 -9.80 7.92 5.03
C GLN A 113 -8.36 8.41 4.83
N ASN A 114 -7.39 7.54 5.09
CA ASN A 114 -5.97 7.84 4.96
C ASN A 114 -5.25 6.72 4.21
N LEU A 115 -4.62 7.06 3.08
CA LEU A 115 -3.86 6.14 2.25
C LEU A 115 -2.46 6.70 1.98
N VAL A 116 -1.44 5.95 2.41
CA VAL A 116 -0.03 6.30 2.21
C VAL A 116 0.59 5.29 1.25
N LEU A 117 1.00 5.77 0.07
CA LEU A 117 1.64 5.00 -1.01
C LEU A 117 3.04 5.57 -1.35
N THR A 118 3.66 6.24 -0.40
CA THR A 118 4.97 6.88 -0.55
C THR A 118 6.03 5.84 -0.92
N ASP A 119 6.95 6.20 -1.84
CA ASP A 119 8.12 5.38 -2.24
C ASP A 119 7.74 3.96 -2.71
N ASN A 120 6.95 3.90 -3.78
CA ASN A 120 6.44 2.62 -4.32
C ASN A 120 6.67 2.43 -5.82
N GLU A 121 7.55 3.20 -6.44
CA GLU A 121 7.89 3.10 -7.87
C GLU A 121 6.69 3.38 -8.81
N ILE A 122 5.70 4.14 -8.34
CA ILE A 122 4.52 4.51 -9.12
C ILE A 122 4.92 5.56 -10.16
N THR A 123 4.49 5.37 -11.41
CA THR A 123 4.70 6.32 -12.51
C THR A 123 3.39 7.03 -12.88
N ASP A 124 3.42 7.86 -13.94
CA ASP A 124 2.23 8.52 -14.47
C ASP A 124 1.11 7.54 -14.80
N GLU A 125 1.43 6.37 -15.33
CA GLU A 125 0.45 5.33 -15.65
C GLU A 125 -0.37 4.89 -14.42
N GLY A 126 0.33 4.61 -13.30
CA GLY A 126 -0.31 4.25 -12.04
C GLY A 126 -1.13 5.41 -11.46
N ALA A 127 -0.57 6.63 -11.52
CA ALA A 127 -1.23 7.84 -11.05
C ALA A 127 -2.51 8.15 -11.84
N ILE A 128 -2.47 8.04 -13.17
CA ILE A 128 -3.63 8.23 -14.05
C ILE A 128 -4.68 7.15 -13.76
N THR A 129 -4.24 5.89 -13.55
CA THR A 129 -5.15 4.81 -13.17
C THR A 129 -5.84 5.13 -11.85
N LEU A 130 -5.09 5.53 -10.82
CA LEU A 130 -5.67 5.89 -9.51
C LEU A 130 -6.63 7.07 -9.64
N ALA A 131 -6.27 8.10 -10.42
CA ALA A 131 -7.10 9.28 -10.64
C ALA A 131 -8.50 8.93 -11.20
N LYS A 132 -8.60 7.95 -12.11
CA LYS A 132 -9.89 7.50 -12.68
C LYS A 132 -10.84 6.94 -11.62
N PHE A 133 -10.34 6.28 -10.61
CA PHE A 133 -11.12 5.63 -9.56
C PHE A 133 -11.21 6.46 -8.27
N LEU A 134 -10.43 7.54 -8.14
CA LEU A 134 -10.36 8.36 -6.95
C LEU A 134 -11.73 8.89 -6.48
N PRO A 135 -12.68 9.28 -7.36
CA PRO A 135 -14.02 9.72 -6.94
C PRO A 135 -14.85 8.63 -6.24
N LEU A 136 -14.51 7.34 -6.40
CA LEU A 136 -15.21 6.24 -5.71
C LEU A 136 -14.80 6.14 -4.23
N PHE A 137 -13.65 6.67 -3.86
CA PHE A 137 -13.17 6.71 -2.48
C PHE A 137 -13.79 7.89 -1.72
N THR A 138 -15.10 7.82 -1.49
CA THR A 138 -15.91 8.92 -0.92
C THR A 138 -15.52 9.30 0.50
N ASN A 139 -14.76 8.46 1.20
CA ASN A 139 -14.27 8.71 2.56
C ASN A 139 -12.80 9.14 2.59
N LEU A 140 -12.06 9.08 1.49
CA LEU A 140 -10.62 9.32 1.46
C LEU A 140 -10.29 10.79 1.59
N VAL A 141 -9.77 11.19 2.75
CA VAL A 141 -9.40 12.56 3.08
C VAL A 141 -7.95 12.87 2.72
N ARG A 142 -7.05 11.90 2.96
CA ARG A 142 -5.61 12.05 2.73
C ARG A 142 -5.06 10.96 1.82
N LEU A 143 -4.37 11.39 0.75
CA LEU A 143 -3.63 10.53 -0.16
C LEU A 143 -2.18 11.03 -0.26
N ASP A 144 -1.22 10.18 0.10
CA ASP A 144 0.20 10.51 0.05
C ASP A 144 0.92 9.65 -1.00
N LEU A 145 1.38 10.29 -2.08
CA LEU A 145 2.06 9.66 -3.22
C LEU A 145 3.49 10.19 -3.41
N ARG A 146 4.06 10.86 -2.41
CA ARG A 146 5.43 11.39 -2.49
C ARG A 146 6.47 10.30 -2.69
N LEU A 147 7.67 10.68 -3.15
CA LEU A 147 8.81 9.80 -3.42
C LEU A 147 8.48 8.69 -4.43
N ASN A 148 7.57 8.98 -5.37
CA ASN A 148 7.26 8.13 -6.51
C ASN A 148 7.83 8.73 -7.80
N ARG A 149 7.68 8.04 -8.92
CA ARG A 149 8.18 8.49 -10.23
C ARG A 149 7.07 9.18 -11.05
N ILE A 150 6.17 9.90 -10.37
CA ILE A 150 5.02 10.59 -10.96
C ILE A 150 5.50 11.95 -11.49
N LYS A 151 5.34 12.17 -12.79
CA LYS A 151 5.65 13.41 -13.49
C LYS A 151 4.39 14.26 -13.70
N ASP A 152 4.46 15.20 -14.64
CA ASP A 152 3.42 16.20 -14.82
C ASP A 152 2.07 15.61 -15.25
N ASP A 153 2.04 14.62 -16.14
CA ASP A 153 0.80 14.01 -16.61
C ASP A 153 0.05 13.31 -15.47
N GLY A 154 0.74 12.51 -14.67
CA GLY A 154 0.16 11.85 -13.52
C GLY A 154 -0.27 12.84 -12.43
N LYS A 155 0.56 13.87 -12.15
CA LYS A 155 0.23 14.92 -11.18
C LYS A 155 -1.00 15.71 -11.60
N ASN A 156 -1.11 16.06 -12.88
CA ASN A 156 -2.24 16.79 -13.42
C ASN A 156 -3.52 15.95 -13.34
N ALA A 157 -3.47 14.67 -13.74
CA ALA A 157 -4.61 13.77 -13.64
C ALA A 157 -5.12 13.65 -12.19
N LEU A 158 -4.23 13.50 -11.22
CA LEU A 158 -4.59 13.43 -9.80
C LEU A 158 -5.20 14.74 -9.28
N LYS A 159 -4.65 15.90 -9.66
CA LYS A 159 -5.20 17.21 -9.28
C LYS A 159 -6.58 17.45 -9.87
N GLU A 160 -6.81 17.05 -11.13
CA GLU A 160 -8.15 17.15 -11.74
C GLU A 160 -9.14 16.24 -11.02
N ALA A 161 -8.76 14.98 -10.74
CA ALA A 161 -9.60 14.05 -9.99
C ALA A 161 -9.89 14.55 -8.56
N GLN A 162 -8.95 15.21 -7.91
CA GLN A 162 -9.13 15.79 -6.57
C GLN A 162 -10.28 16.81 -6.52
N LYS A 163 -10.54 17.55 -7.60
CA LYS A 163 -11.61 18.56 -7.65
C LYS A 163 -13.02 17.97 -7.45
N ILE A 164 -13.18 16.69 -7.78
CA ILE A 164 -14.46 15.97 -7.72
C ILE A 164 -14.46 14.81 -6.72
N ALA A 165 -13.32 14.55 -6.08
CA ALA A 165 -13.16 13.51 -5.07
C ALA A 165 -13.22 14.11 -3.65
N ALA A 166 -13.34 13.23 -2.64
CA ALA A 166 -13.35 13.62 -1.23
C ALA A 166 -11.98 14.07 -0.69
N VAL A 167 -10.89 13.83 -1.44
CA VAL A 167 -9.50 14.04 -1.02
C VAL A 167 -9.18 15.51 -0.76
N LYS A 168 -8.98 15.87 0.51
CA LYS A 168 -8.59 17.22 0.93
C LYS A 168 -7.07 17.42 0.87
N HIS A 169 -6.31 16.36 1.20
CA HIS A 169 -4.86 16.41 1.31
C HIS A 169 -4.23 15.43 0.31
N LEU A 170 -3.98 15.91 -0.92
CA LEU A 170 -3.19 15.21 -1.92
C LEU A 170 -1.74 15.65 -1.80
N LEU A 171 -0.85 14.72 -1.43
CA LEU A 171 0.57 14.97 -1.23
C LEU A 171 1.36 14.36 -2.40
N LEU A 172 2.01 15.21 -3.15
CA LEU A 172 2.87 14.90 -4.30
C LEU A 172 4.23 15.58 -4.10
N ASP A 173 5.26 15.05 -4.76
CA ASP A 173 6.54 15.74 -4.81
C ASP A 173 6.39 17.07 -5.53
N LYS A 174 7.10 18.09 -5.02
CA LYS A 174 7.21 19.37 -5.72
C LYS A 174 7.93 19.14 -7.05
N VAL A 175 7.51 19.82 -8.09
CA VAL A 175 8.30 19.91 -9.32
C VAL A 175 9.53 20.74 -8.95
N GLU A 176 10.72 20.13 -8.94
CA GLU A 176 11.96 20.90 -8.88
C GLU A 176 12.08 21.66 -10.19
N GLY A 177 11.62 22.88 -10.18
CA GLY A 177 11.93 23.83 -11.24
C GLY A 177 13.44 24.13 -11.16
N PHE A 178 14.23 23.53 -12.04
CA PHE A 178 15.57 24.02 -12.33
C PHE A 178 15.41 25.46 -12.83
N GLN A 179 15.50 26.41 -11.92
CA GLN A 179 15.76 27.79 -12.31
C GLN A 179 17.23 27.86 -12.68
N VAL A 180 17.54 27.72 -13.95
CA VAL A 180 18.80 28.19 -14.51
C VAL A 180 18.78 29.71 -14.32
N LYS A 181 19.45 30.19 -13.28
CA LYS A 181 19.77 31.62 -13.18
C LYS A 181 20.73 31.93 -14.30
N SER A 182 20.23 32.59 -15.36
CA SER A 182 21.03 33.27 -16.37
C SER A 182 21.79 34.44 -15.75
#